data_e462cf71024a708537b86a24e7fad1cf
#
_entry.id   e462cf71024a708537b86a24e7fad1cf
#
_cell.length_a   1.000
_cell.length_b   1.000
_cell.length_c   1.000
_cell.angle_alpha   90.00
_cell.angle_beta   90.00
_cell.angle_gamma   90.00
#
_symmetry.space_group_name_H-M   'P 1'
#
loop_
_entity.id
_entity.type
_entity.pdbx_description
1 polymer ?
#
loop_
_entity_poly.entity_id
_entity_poly.type
_entity_poly.pdbx_seq_one_letter_code
_entity_poly.pdbx_strand_id
1 'polypeptide(L)'
;ELGFKLAYVPFYSPNAIAELAVSLAMSLLRHLPYTAEKFNKKDFTVDAKMFSREIRNCTVGVVGLGRIGFTAAKLFKGLGANVIGYDMFPKTGVEDIVTQVSMEELIAKSDIITLHAPFIKENGKIVTKEFLSKMKENSILINTARGELMDLEAVVNALESGHLAAAGIDTIEGEVNYFFKNFSNDEAKFKLEYPLFNKLIELYPRVLVTPHVGSYTDEAASNMIETSLENLKEYLDTGACKNDIKA
;
A
#
# COMPACT_ATOMS: atom_id res chain seq x y z
N GLU A 1 -32.31 1.38 -18.71
CA GLU A 1 -32.27 2.03 -17.37
C GLU A 1 -33.21 1.29 -16.45
N LEU A 2 -32.66 0.60 -15.42
CA LEU A 2 -33.43 -0.30 -14.54
C LEU A 2 -34.05 0.45 -13.35
N GLY A 3 -33.87 1.77 -13.23
CA GLY A 3 -34.43 2.60 -12.15
C GLY A 3 -33.80 2.35 -10.78
N PHE A 4 -32.64 1.71 -10.71
CA PHE A 4 -31.92 1.53 -9.44
C PHE A 4 -31.36 2.86 -8.95
N LYS A 5 -31.41 3.05 -7.64
CA LYS A 5 -30.67 4.09 -6.93
C LYS A 5 -29.40 3.49 -6.35
N LEU A 6 -28.29 4.21 -6.46
CA LEU A 6 -27.00 3.76 -6.02
C LEU A 6 -26.42 4.73 -4.99
N ALA A 7 -25.88 4.21 -3.92
CA ALA A 7 -25.13 4.97 -2.94
C ALA A 7 -23.76 4.31 -2.69
N TYR A 8 -22.78 5.10 -2.30
CA TYR A 8 -21.48 4.61 -1.90
C TYR A 8 -21.22 4.85 -0.42
N VAL A 9 -20.23 4.15 0.10
CA VAL A 9 -19.71 4.37 1.45
C VAL A 9 -18.45 5.25 1.31
N PRO A 10 -18.55 6.55 1.64
CA PRO A 10 -17.47 7.49 1.38
C PRO A 10 -16.22 7.23 2.24
N PHE A 11 -16.44 6.65 3.43
CA PHE A 11 -15.36 6.41 4.40
C PHE A 11 -15.73 5.23 5.28
N TYR A 12 -14.78 4.30 5.45
CA TYR A 12 -14.96 3.17 6.36
C TYR A 12 -13.84 3.10 7.42
N SER A 13 -12.56 3.24 7.06
CA SER A 13 -11.46 3.36 8.03
C SER A 13 -10.17 3.78 7.34
N PRO A 14 -9.77 5.07 7.42
CA PRO A 14 -8.44 5.48 6.98
C PRO A 14 -7.33 4.83 7.82
N ASN A 15 -7.59 4.50 9.08
CA ASN A 15 -6.62 3.89 9.98
C ASN A 15 -6.27 2.47 9.53
N ALA A 16 -7.24 1.62 9.20
CA ALA A 16 -6.99 0.24 8.81
C ALA A 16 -5.93 0.12 7.69
N ILE A 17 -6.11 0.90 6.62
CA ILE A 17 -5.19 0.89 5.46
C ILE A 17 -3.84 1.50 5.85
N ALA A 18 -3.83 2.59 6.61
CA ALA A 18 -2.61 3.23 7.08
C ALA A 18 -1.80 2.32 8.02
N GLU A 19 -2.47 1.61 8.92
CA GLU A 19 -1.85 0.64 9.84
C GLU A 19 -1.27 -0.56 9.08
N LEU A 20 -1.94 -1.07 8.04
CA LEU A 20 -1.38 -2.11 7.18
C LEU A 20 -0.12 -1.62 6.47
N ALA A 21 -0.13 -0.39 5.92
CA ALA A 21 1.06 0.19 5.27
C ALA A 21 2.24 0.30 6.23
N VAL A 22 2.01 0.77 7.46
CA VAL A 22 3.02 0.84 8.52
C VAL A 22 3.50 -0.56 8.91
N SER A 23 2.59 -1.52 9.07
CA SER A 23 2.92 -2.90 9.44
C SER A 23 3.80 -3.57 8.39
N LEU A 24 3.48 -3.42 7.10
CA LEU A 24 4.31 -3.92 6.00
C LEU A 24 5.70 -3.26 6.00
N ALA A 25 5.76 -1.93 6.14
CA ALA A 25 7.00 -1.18 6.17
C ALA A 25 7.91 -1.61 7.33
N MET A 26 7.36 -1.71 8.54
CA MET A 26 8.11 -2.11 9.74
C MET A 26 8.54 -3.57 9.68
N SER A 27 7.70 -4.46 9.17
CA SER A 27 8.04 -5.89 8.99
C SER A 27 9.22 -6.07 8.04
N LEU A 28 9.22 -5.33 6.91
CA LEU A 28 10.30 -5.37 5.92
C LEU A 28 11.57 -4.67 6.43
N LEU A 29 11.44 -3.48 7.03
CA LEU A 29 12.57 -2.74 7.61
C LEU A 29 13.32 -3.57 8.66
N ARG A 30 12.59 -4.36 9.47
CA ARG A 30 13.17 -5.18 10.55
C ARG A 30 13.44 -6.62 10.13
N HIS A 31 13.30 -6.96 8.84
CA HIS A 31 13.51 -8.30 8.28
C HIS A 31 12.73 -9.40 9.03
N LEU A 32 11.53 -9.07 9.53
CA LEU A 32 10.73 -10.01 10.34
C LEU A 32 10.36 -11.28 9.55
N PRO A 33 9.94 -11.21 8.25
CA PRO A 33 9.64 -12.42 7.49
C PRO A 33 10.85 -13.34 7.36
N TYR A 34 12.03 -12.80 7.09
CA TYR A 34 13.28 -13.57 7.00
C TYR A 34 13.61 -14.26 8.32
N THR A 35 13.55 -13.51 9.41
CA THR A 35 13.85 -14.04 10.75
C THR A 35 12.84 -15.12 11.16
N ALA A 36 11.54 -14.90 10.90
CA ALA A 36 10.50 -15.88 11.21
C ALA A 36 10.65 -17.16 10.36
N GLU A 37 11.00 -17.03 9.08
CA GLU A 37 11.24 -18.18 8.21
C GLU A 37 12.42 -19.05 8.69
N LYS A 38 13.55 -18.42 9.10
CA LYS A 38 14.67 -19.16 9.70
C LYS A 38 14.23 -19.90 10.95
N PHE A 39 13.50 -19.21 11.83
CA PHE A 39 13.02 -19.78 13.08
C PHE A 39 12.10 -20.99 12.86
N ASN A 40 11.20 -20.90 11.88
CA ASN A 40 10.32 -22.01 11.49
C ASN A 40 11.10 -23.22 10.96
N LYS A 41 12.27 -23.00 10.33
CA LYS A 41 13.21 -24.05 9.90
C LYS A 41 14.13 -24.53 11.03
N LYS A 42 13.91 -24.09 12.28
CA LYS A 42 14.74 -24.39 13.46
C LYS A 42 16.19 -23.89 13.33
N ASP A 43 16.43 -22.90 12.49
CA ASP A 43 17.70 -22.18 12.41
C ASP A 43 17.63 -20.93 13.30
N PHE A 44 18.25 -21.01 14.48
CA PHE A 44 18.30 -19.95 15.49
C PHE A 44 19.58 -19.11 15.42
N THR A 45 20.35 -19.25 14.35
CA THR A 45 21.57 -18.47 14.18
C THR A 45 21.26 -17.04 13.75
N VAL A 46 22.08 -16.10 14.21
CA VAL A 46 22.02 -14.69 13.81
C VAL A 46 23.03 -14.47 12.67
N ASP A 47 22.63 -13.73 11.64
CA ASP A 47 23.49 -13.41 10.51
C ASP A 47 23.36 -11.94 10.09
N ALA A 48 24.23 -11.52 9.16
CA ALA A 48 24.29 -10.13 8.67
C ALA A 48 23.00 -9.62 8.00
N LYS A 49 22.16 -10.53 7.46
CA LYS A 49 20.91 -10.15 6.81
C LYS A 49 19.83 -9.70 7.82
N MET A 50 20.06 -9.93 9.11
CA MET A 50 19.14 -9.47 10.17
C MET A 50 19.42 -8.04 10.62
N PHE A 51 20.57 -7.45 10.22
CA PHE A 51 20.86 -6.05 10.53
C PHE A 51 19.91 -5.13 9.79
N SER A 52 19.37 -4.14 10.50
CA SER A 52 18.46 -3.18 9.95
C SER A 52 18.66 -1.78 10.54
N ARG A 53 18.03 -0.79 9.94
CA ARG A 53 17.99 0.57 10.48
C ARG A 53 16.84 0.75 11.45
N GLU A 54 16.97 1.66 12.38
CA GLU A 54 15.85 2.10 13.21
C GLU A 54 15.01 3.11 12.42
N ILE A 55 13.69 3.03 12.55
CA ILE A 55 12.74 3.90 11.81
C ILE A 55 12.99 5.40 12.08
N ARG A 56 13.47 5.77 13.27
CA ARG A 56 13.81 7.16 13.60
C ARG A 56 14.96 7.75 12.77
N ASN A 57 15.75 6.88 12.13
CA ASN A 57 16.85 7.25 11.23
C ASN A 57 16.42 7.14 9.75
N CYS A 58 15.15 6.88 9.48
CA CYS A 58 14.61 6.78 8.13
C CYS A 58 13.79 8.02 7.76
N THR A 59 13.87 8.39 6.49
CA THR A 59 12.92 9.30 5.85
C THR A 59 11.84 8.49 5.17
N VAL A 60 10.59 8.75 5.55
CA VAL A 60 9.39 8.15 4.94
C VAL A 60 8.75 9.16 4.01
N GLY A 61 8.67 8.82 2.72
CA GLY A 61 7.98 9.59 1.70
C GLY A 61 6.54 9.10 1.52
N VAL A 62 5.58 9.98 1.74
CA VAL A 62 4.15 9.69 1.59
C VAL A 62 3.64 10.32 0.30
N VAL A 63 3.24 9.50 -0.67
CA VAL A 63 2.66 9.94 -1.95
C VAL A 63 1.15 9.94 -1.85
N GLY A 64 0.55 11.12 -1.87
CA GLY A 64 -0.87 11.34 -1.60
C GLY A 64 -1.13 11.64 -0.13
N LEU A 65 -1.50 12.89 0.18
CA LEU A 65 -1.78 13.39 1.54
C LEU A 65 -3.29 13.51 1.80
N GLY A 66 -4.07 12.63 1.18
CA GLY A 66 -5.47 12.44 1.52
C GLY A 66 -5.64 11.85 2.94
N ARG A 67 -6.85 11.46 3.31
CA ARG A 67 -7.14 10.95 4.66
C ARG A 67 -6.26 9.77 5.06
N ILE A 68 -6.07 8.79 4.16
CA ILE A 68 -5.27 7.59 4.43
C ILE A 68 -3.79 7.97 4.54
N GLY A 69 -3.25 8.69 3.54
CA GLY A 69 -1.84 9.06 3.52
C GLY A 69 -1.45 9.98 4.68
N PHE A 70 -2.31 10.92 5.06
CA PHE A 70 -2.05 11.76 6.24
C PHE A 70 -2.12 10.96 7.55
N THR A 71 -3.00 9.96 7.63
CA THR A 71 -3.03 9.03 8.79
C THR A 71 -1.76 8.20 8.84
N ALA A 72 -1.31 7.63 7.70
CA ALA A 72 -0.04 6.93 7.63
C ALA A 72 1.14 7.82 8.04
N ALA A 73 1.16 9.08 7.57
CA ALA A 73 2.17 10.06 7.95
C ALA A 73 2.21 10.29 9.48
N LYS A 74 1.05 10.43 10.13
CA LYS A 74 0.96 10.56 11.60
C LYS A 74 1.50 9.33 12.31
N LEU A 75 1.19 8.14 11.83
CA LEU A 75 1.68 6.89 12.43
C LEU A 75 3.20 6.78 12.29
N PHE A 76 3.78 7.02 11.11
CA PHE A 76 5.23 7.03 10.92
C PHE A 76 5.92 8.11 11.75
N LYS A 77 5.33 9.32 11.84
CA LYS A 77 5.84 10.39 12.71
C LYS A 77 5.82 9.99 14.18
N GLY A 78 4.75 9.32 14.63
CA GLY A 78 4.62 8.78 15.98
C GLY A 78 5.68 7.71 16.30
N LEU A 79 6.14 6.96 15.32
CA LEU A 79 7.27 6.03 15.44
C LEU A 79 8.64 6.72 15.43
N GLY A 80 8.67 8.03 15.23
CA GLY A 80 9.90 8.85 15.23
C GLY A 80 10.54 9.04 13.85
N ALA A 81 9.93 8.59 12.75
CA ALA A 81 10.45 8.81 11.40
C ALA A 81 10.51 10.29 11.02
N ASN A 82 11.44 10.65 10.13
CA ASN A 82 11.33 11.88 9.37
C ASN A 82 10.32 11.69 8.25
N VAL A 83 9.22 12.49 8.23
CA VAL A 83 8.14 12.30 7.25
C VAL A 83 8.12 13.46 6.27
N ILE A 84 8.29 13.16 5.00
CA ILE A 84 8.09 14.07 3.88
C ILE A 84 6.91 13.59 3.04
N GLY A 85 6.24 14.48 2.33
CA GLY A 85 5.07 14.10 1.55
C GLY A 85 4.90 14.90 0.28
N TYR A 86 4.25 14.29 -0.68
CA TYR A 86 3.82 14.91 -1.92
C TYR A 86 2.32 14.69 -2.14
N ASP A 87 1.65 15.74 -2.52
CA ASP A 87 0.28 15.67 -3.06
C ASP A 87 0.20 16.61 -4.27
N MET A 88 -0.55 16.22 -5.28
CA MET A 88 -0.78 17.05 -6.47
C MET A 88 -1.40 18.40 -6.09
N PHE A 89 -2.23 18.38 -5.04
CA PHE A 89 -2.83 19.58 -4.46
C PHE A 89 -2.26 19.80 -3.06
N PRO A 90 -1.37 20.79 -2.86
CA PRO A 90 -0.78 21.06 -1.55
C PRO A 90 -1.82 21.14 -0.43
N LYS A 91 -1.52 20.52 0.69
CA LYS A 91 -2.42 20.45 1.84
C LYS A 91 -2.01 21.46 2.89
N THR A 92 -2.99 22.04 3.54
CA THR A 92 -2.81 22.93 4.70
C THR A 92 -3.16 22.20 5.98
N GLY A 93 -2.53 22.57 7.10
CA GLY A 93 -2.77 21.96 8.41
C GLY A 93 -2.11 20.58 8.58
N VAL A 94 -1.10 20.29 7.77
CA VAL A 94 -0.32 19.05 7.84
C VAL A 94 1.13 19.28 8.27
N GLU A 95 1.54 20.53 8.42
CA GLU A 95 2.93 20.99 8.53
C GLU A 95 3.64 20.46 9.78
N ASP A 96 2.92 20.25 10.88
CA ASP A 96 3.47 19.66 12.12
C ASP A 96 3.84 18.18 11.97
N ILE A 97 3.28 17.50 10.97
CA ILE A 97 3.45 16.06 10.72
C ILE A 97 4.32 15.81 9.50
N VAL A 98 4.08 16.55 8.40
CA VAL A 98 4.66 16.28 7.09
C VAL A 98 5.32 17.54 6.54
N THR A 99 6.58 17.41 6.14
CA THR A 99 7.21 18.43 5.27
C THR A 99 6.83 18.13 3.83
N GLN A 100 6.03 19.00 3.21
CA GLN A 100 5.66 18.84 1.81
C GLN A 100 6.82 19.22 0.89
N VAL A 101 7.09 18.37 -0.09
CA VAL A 101 8.22 18.52 -1.03
C VAL A 101 7.77 18.20 -2.46
N SER A 102 8.63 18.43 -3.45
CA SER A 102 8.38 17.95 -4.82
C SER A 102 8.44 16.41 -4.90
N MET A 103 7.87 15.84 -5.96
CA MET A 103 7.93 14.39 -6.18
C MET A 103 9.39 13.93 -6.36
N GLU A 104 10.20 14.69 -7.09
CA GLU A 104 11.62 14.38 -7.29
C GLU A 104 12.39 14.36 -5.98
N GLU A 105 12.14 15.32 -5.12
CA GLU A 105 12.77 15.41 -3.79
C GLU A 105 12.33 14.26 -2.89
N LEU A 106 11.03 13.91 -2.92
CA LEU A 106 10.49 12.78 -2.17
C LEU A 106 11.18 11.49 -2.59
N ILE A 107 11.25 11.21 -3.90
CA ILE A 107 11.86 9.99 -4.44
C ILE A 107 13.33 9.89 -4.01
N ALA A 108 14.09 10.98 -4.17
CA ALA A 108 15.53 10.99 -3.91
C ALA A 108 15.89 10.91 -2.42
N LYS A 109 15.02 11.38 -1.52
CA LYS A 109 15.33 11.46 -0.08
C LYS A 109 14.74 10.34 0.75
N SER A 110 13.76 9.59 0.24
CA SER A 110 13.05 8.59 1.02
C SER A 110 13.80 7.27 1.13
N ASP A 111 13.83 6.72 2.34
CA ASP A 111 14.26 5.35 2.63
C ASP A 111 13.09 4.37 2.49
N ILE A 112 11.87 4.87 2.72
CA ILE A 112 10.62 4.14 2.54
C ILE A 112 9.68 5.06 1.77
N ILE A 113 9.08 4.58 0.68
CA ILE A 113 8.02 5.30 -0.04
C ILE A 113 6.72 4.51 0.13
N THR A 114 5.65 5.20 0.53
CA THR A 114 4.31 4.61 0.66
C THR A 114 3.30 5.37 -0.19
N LEU A 115 2.51 4.62 -0.96
CA LEU A 115 1.55 5.15 -1.92
C LEU A 115 0.15 5.19 -1.33
N HIS A 116 -0.49 6.36 -1.39
CA HIS A 116 -1.86 6.62 -0.90
C HIS A 116 -2.65 7.52 -1.87
N ALA A 117 -2.20 7.60 -3.11
CA ALA A 117 -2.89 8.35 -4.16
C ALA A 117 -3.93 7.48 -4.88
N PRO A 118 -5.01 8.04 -5.42
CA PRO A 118 -5.89 7.33 -6.34
C PRO A 118 -5.19 7.11 -7.69
N PHE A 119 -5.57 6.05 -8.40
CA PHE A 119 -5.17 5.90 -9.79
C PHE A 119 -6.04 6.80 -10.68
N ILE A 120 -5.40 7.66 -11.46
CA ILE A 120 -6.04 8.53 -12.44
C ILE A 120 -5.48 8.12 -13.80
N LYS A 121 -6.35 7.58 -14.67
CA LYS A 121 -5.95 6.97 -15.93
C LYS A 121 -5.16 7.93 -16.83
N GLU A 122 -5.55 9.19 -16.85
CA GLU A 122 -4.93 10.27 -17.63
C GLU A 122 -3.49 10.57 -17.20
N ASN A 123 -3.18 10.34 -15.92
CA ASN A 123 -1.86 10.57 -15.37
C ASN A 123 -0.93 9.34 -15.48
N GLY A 124 -1.51 8.18 -15.79
CA GLY A 124 -0.76 6.93 -15.89
C GLY A 124 -0.21 6.42 -14.57
N LYS A 125 0.81 5.58 -14.67
CA LYS A 125 1.49 4.96 -13.51
C LYS A 125 2.43 5.97 -12.84
N ILE A 126 2.44 5.97 -11.49
CA ILE A 126 3.37 6.78 -10.69
C ILE A 126 4.72 6.08 -10.60
N VAL A 127 4.71 4.79 -10.20
CA VAL A 127 5.94 4.01 -10.02
C VAL A 127 6.34 3.38 -11.34
N THR A 128 7.14 4.12 -12.10
CA THR A 128 7.72 3.70 -13.38
C THR A 128 9.17 3.27 -13.19
N LYS A 129 9.79 2.74 -14.24
CA LYS A 129 11.23 2.45 -14.25
C LYS A 129 12.07 3.69 -13.90
N GLU A 130 11.67 4.86 -14.40
CA GLU A 130 12.35 6.13 -14.11
C GLU A 130 12.20 6.52 -12.63
N PHE A 131 10.99 6.41 -12.07
CA PHE A 131 10.74 6.62 -10.64
C PHE A 131 11.66 5.73 -9.78
N LEU A 132 11.68 4.43 -10.08
CA LEU A 132 12.48 3.46 -9.33
C LEU A 132 13.98 3.76 -9.43
N SER A 133 14.48 4.15 -10.62
CA SER A 133 15.90 4.48 -10.81
C SER A 133 16.37 5.70 -10.02
N LYS A 134 15.44 6.58 -9.62
CA LYS A 134 15.73 7.77 -8.80
C LYS A 134 15.55 7.52 -7.28
N MET A 135 14.97 6.38 -6.90
CA MET A 135 14.88 5.99 -5.50
C MET A 135 16.27 5.70 -4.94
N LYS A 136 16.42 5.86 -3.62
CA LYS A 136 17.64 5.44 -2.95
C LYS A 136 17.88 3.94 -3.13
N GLU A 137 19.12 3.55 -3.28
CA GLU A 137 19.52 2.15 -3.15
C GLU A 137 19.11 1.61 -1.77
N ASN A 138 18.69 0.36 -1.73
CA ASN A 138 18.20 -0.29 -0.51
C ASN A 138 16.97 0.38 0.14
N SER A 139 16.16 1.09 -0.65
CA SER A 139 14.87 1.63 -0.20
C SER A 139 13.77 0.58 -0.22
N ILE A 140 12.65 0.90 0.42
CA ILE A 140 11.46 0.05 0.54
C ILE A 140 10.28 0.75 -0.14
N LEU A 141 9.51 0.00 -0.93
CA LEU A 141 8.29 0.48 -1.57
C LEU A 141 7.06 -0.18 -0.92
N ILE A 142 6.06 0.63 -0.55
CA ILE A 142 4.78 0.15 0.00
C ILE A 142 3.64 0.63 -0.88
N ASN A 143 2.80 -0.30 -1.32
CA ASN A 143 1.58 0.02 -2.07
C ASN A 143 0.35 -0.66 -1.45
N THR A 144 -0.42 0.13 -0.71
CA THR A 144 -1.74 -0.25 -0.19
C THR A 144 -2.86 0.59 -0.82
N ALA A 145 -2.59 1.22 -1.96
CA ALA A 145 -3.52 2.11 -2.64
C ALA A 145 -4.20 1.43 -3.84
N ARG A 146 -3.53 1.39 -4.98
CA ARG A 146 -4.04 0.75 -6.21
C ARG A 146 -2.90 0.10 -6.98
N GLY A 147 -3.12 -1.10 -7.51
CA GLY A 147 -2.13 -1.85 -8.29
C GLY A 147 -1.68 -1.12 -9.55
N GLU A 148 -2.60 -0.42 -10.19
CA GLU A 148 -2.37 0.35 -11.42
C GLU A 148 -1.38 1.51 -11.25
N LEU A 149 -1.08 1.90 -10.02
CA LEU A 149 -0.07 2.95 -9.75
C LEU A 149 1.35 2.50 -10.07
N MET A 150 1.59 1.19 -10.18
CA MET A 150 2.93 0.63 -10.37
C MET A 150 3.08 -0.06 -11.73
N ASP A 151 4.24 0.08 -12.33
CA ASP A 151 4.74 -0.83 -13.35
C ASP A 151 5.32 -2.06 -12.64
N LEU A 152 4.56 -3.15 -12.61
CA LEU A 152 4.94 -4.35 -11.89
C LEU A 152 6.24 -4.97 -12.42
N GLU A 153 6.48 -4.92 -13.74
CA GLU A 153 7.72 -5.42 -14.34
C GLU A 153 8.91 -4.60 -13.89
N ALA A 154 8.79 -3.28 -13.87
CA ALA A 154 9.85 -2.40 -13.39
C ALA A 154 10.14 -2.62 -11.89
N VAL A 155 9.11 -2.85 -11.07
CA VAL A 155 9.26 -3.17 -9.63
C VAL A 155 10.00 -4.50 -9.44
N VAL A 156 9.59 -5.56 -10.16
CA VAL A 156 10.28 -6.87 -10.11
C VAL A 156 11.74 -6.72 -10.51
N ASN A 157 12.04 -6.03 -11.60
CA ASN A 157 13.42 -5.82 -12.06
C ASN A 157 14.27 -5.03 -11.04
N ALA A 158 13.69 -4.02 -10.38
CA ALA A 158 14.39 -3.25 -9.34
C ALA A 158 14.67 -4.10 -8.08
N LEU A 159 13.77 -5.02 -7.73
CA LEU A 159 13.96 -5.98 -6.65
C LEU A 159 15.01 -7.05 -7.02
N GLU A 160 14.97 -7.62 -8.23
CA GLU A 160 15.92 -8.64 -8.70
C GLU A 160 17.35 -8.08 -8.78
N SER A 161 17.50 -6.83 -9.24
CA SER A 161 18.81 -6.15 -9.28
C SER A 161 19.34 -5.76 -7.89
N GLY A 162 18.50 -5.79 -6.85
CA GLY A 162 18.87 -5.35 -5.50
C GLY A 162 18.85 -3.83 -5.30
N HIS A 163 18.49 -3.02 -6.31
CA HIS A 163 18.32 -1.57 -6.15
C HIS A 163 17.22 -1.26 -5.13
N LEU A 164 16.08 -1.92 -5.26
CA LEU A 164 15.02 -1.90 -4.26
C LEU A 164 15.26 -3.06 -3.27
N ALA A 165 15.38 -2.75 -1.98
CA ALA A 165 15.62 -3.76 -0.96
C ALA A 165 14.39 -4.67 -0.75
N ALA A 166 13.21 -4.07 -0.67
CA ALA A 166 11.98 -4.77 -0.33
C ALA A 166 10.73 -4.05 -0.86
N ALA A 167 9.63 -4.79 -0.96
CA ALA A 167 8.32 -4.23 -1.28
C ALA A 167 7.19 -4.87 -0.46
N GLY A 168 6.26 -4.03 0.01
CA GLY A 168 5.01 -4.44 0.66
C GLY A 168 3.82 -4.05 -0.22
N ILE A 169 3.04 -5.01 -0.66
CA ILE A 169 2.07 -4.81 -1.74
C ILE A 169 0.74 -5.45 -1.33
N ASP A 170 -0.29 -4.62 -1.14
CA ASP A 170 -1.65 -5.08 -0.84
C ASP A 170 -2.55 -5.07 -2.08
N THR A 171 -2.16 -4.34 -3.13
CA THR A 171 -2.94 -4.18 -4.36
C THR A 171 -2.08 -4.38 -5.59
N ILE A 172 -2.56 -5.16 -6.55
CA ILE A 172 -1.84 -5.46 -7.81
C ILE A 172 -2.79 -5.27 -8.99
N GLU A 173 -2.31 -4.72 -10.09
CA GLU A 173 -3.09 -4.57 -11.32
C GLU A 173 -3.62 -5.94 -11.79
N GLY A 174 -4.91 -6.02 -12.08
CA GLY A 174 -5.55 -7.26 -12.49
C GLY A 174 -5.86 -8.25 -11.36
N GLU A 175 -5.82 -7.82 -10.10
CA GLU A 175 -6.03 -8.64 -8.90
C GLU A 175 -7.32 -9.47 -8.90
N VAL A 176 -8.37 -9.03 -9.59
CA VAL A 176 -9.63 -9.77 -9.77
C VAL A 176 -9.44 -11.14 -10.43
N ASN A 177 -8.31 -11.34 -11.12
CA ASN A 177 -8.01 -12.61 -11.80
C ASN A 177 -7.42 -13.65 -10.85
N TYR A 178 -6.85 -13.27 -9.73
CA TYR A 178 -6.14 -14.17 -8.81
C TYR A 178 -6.44 -13.95 -7.33
N PHE A 179 -6.76 -12.75 -6.84
CA PHE A 179 -7.16 -12.57 -5.45
C PHE A 179 -8.47 -13.29 -5.15
N PHE A 180 -8.62 -13.77 -3.92
CA PHE A 180 -9.74 -14.59 -3.45
C PHE A 180 -9.87 -15.97 -4.15
N LYS A 181 -8.81 -16.41 -4.84
CA LYS A 181 -8.73 -17.75 -5.44
C LYS A 181 -7.61 -18.56 -4.80
N ASN A 182 -7.76 -19.88 -4.78
CA ASN A 182 -6.74 -20.78 -4.26
C ASN A 182 -6.05 -21.54 -5.42
N PHE A 183 -4.77 -21.31 -5.61
CA PHE A 183 -3.93 -21.95 -6.63
C PHE A 183 -2.94 -22.96 -6.03
N SER A 184 -3.04 -23.30 -4.74
CA SER A 184 -2.08 -24.21 -4.09
C SER A 184 -1.99 -25.61 -4.73
N ASN A 185 -3.03 -26.04 -5.43
CA ASN A 185 -3.06 -27.30 -6.17
C ASN A 185 -2.73 -27.16 -7.67
N ASP A 186 -2.51 -25.94 -8.16
CA ASP A 186 -2.32 -25.59 -9.57
C ASP A 186 -1.15 -24.62 -9.77
N GLU A 187 -0.07 -24.78 -9.00
CA GLU A 187 1.10 -23.88 -9.04
C GLU A 187 1.70 -23.72 -10.45
N ALA A 188 1.78 -24.81 -11.21
CA ALA A 188 2.32 -24.78 -12.57
C ALA A 188 1.45 -23.90 -13.49
N LYS A 189 0.13 -23.99 -13.36
CA LYS A 189 -0.83 -23.17 -14.09
C LYS A 189 -0.72 -21.71 -13.67
N PHE A 190 -0.63 -21.43 -12.37
CA PHE A 190 -0.46 -20.08 -11.85
C PHE A 190 0.81 -19.42 -12.41
N LYS A 191 1.94 -20.14 -12.39
CA LYS A 191 3.21 -19.66 -12.92
C LYS A 191 3.14 -19.37 -14.42
N LEU A 192 2.38 -20.15 -15.18
CA LEU A 192 2.20 -19.95 -16.62
C LEU A 192 1.29 -18.77 -16.93
N GLU A 193 0.18 -18.63 -16.20
CA GLU A 193 -0.82 -17.58 -16.44
C GLU A 193 -0.41 -16.22 -15.86
N TYR A 194 0.34 -16.21 -14.74
CA TYR A 194 0.75 -14.99 -14.02
C TYR A 194 2.25 -14.95 -13.72
N PRO A 195 3.13 -15.06 -14.75
CA PRO A 195 4.57 -15.25 -14.56
C PRO A 195 5.22 -14.09 -13.78
N LEU A 196 4.77 -12.86 -14.01
CA LEU A 196 5.32 -11.67 -13.34
C LEU A 196 4.91 -11.62 -11.87
N PHE A 197 3.64 -11.96 -11.56
CA PHE A 197 3.18 -12.03 -10.18
C PHE A 197 3.85 -13.21 -9.43
N ASN A 198 4.03 -14.34 -10.11
CA ASN A 198 4.78 -15.47 -9.53
C ASN A 198 6.22 -15.07 -9.17
N LYS A 199 6.93 -14.34 -10.04
CA LYS A 199 8.26 -13.81 -9.72
C LYS A 199 8.25 -12.90 -8.48
N LEU A 200 7.24 -12.05 -8.34
CA LEU A 200 7.10 -11.19 -7.17
C LEU A 200 6.96 -12.03 -5.88
N ILE A 201 6.16 -13.10 -5.91
CA ILE A 201 5.99 -14.02 -4.77
C ILE A 201 7.30 -14.76 -4.45
N GLU A 202 8.04 -15.21 -5.47
CA GLU A 202 9.33 -15.90 -5.31
C GLU A 202 10.41 -15.01 -4.65
N LEU A 203 10.21 -13.70 -4.62
CA LEU A 203 11.10 -12.75 -3.91
C LEU A 203 10.86 -12.67 -2.39
N TYR A 204 9.91 -13.46 -1.84
CA TYR A 204 9.82 -13.62 -0.39
C TYR A 204 11.18 -14.09 0.18
N PRO A 205 11.65 -13.62 1.32
CA PRO A 205 10.97 -12.78 2.32
C PRO A 205 11.16 -11.26 2.15
N ARG A 206 11.77 -10.79 1.05
CA ARG A 206 11.93 -9.36 0.76
C ARG A 206 10.67 -8.71 0.19
N VAL A 207 9.73 -9.51 -0.27
CA VAL A 207 8.43 -9.06 -0.75
C VAL A 207 7.34 -9.65 0.11
N LEU A 208 6.44 -8.79 0.61
CA LEU A 208 5.21 -9.18 1.29
C LEU A 208 4.03 -8.78 0.41
N VAL A 209 3.25 -9.76 0.00
CA VAL A 209 1.99 -9.54 -0.72
C VAL A 209 0.84 -9.94 0.19
N THR A 210 -0.14 -9.05 0.30
CA THR A 210 -1.41 -9.31 0.97
C THR A 210 -2.56 -9.16 -0.04
N PRO A 211 -3.63 -9.96 0.05
CA PRO A 211 -4.65 -10.01 -1.00
C PRO A 211 -5.73 -8.95 -0.81
N HIS A 212 -5.36 -7.66 -0.87
CA HIS A 212 -6.22 -6.48 -0.75
C HIS A 212 -7.04 -6.50 0.54
N VAL A 213 -6.33 -6.66 1.67
CA VAL A 213 -6.94 -6.77 3.02
C VAL A 213 -6.79 -5.49 3.85
N GLY A 214 -6.39 -4.38 3.24
CA GLY A 214 -6.19 -3.12 3.95
C GLY A 214 -7.40 -2.63 4.74
N SER A 215 -8.60 -3.02 4.36
CA SER A 215 -9.86 -2.69 5.07
C SER A 215 -10.40 -3.83 5.94
N TYR A 216 -9.68 -4.94 6.11
CA TYR A 216 -10.16 -6.11 6.85
C TYR A 216 -9.91 -5.93 8.36
N THR A 217 -10.63 -5.01 8.96
CA THR A 217 -10.69 -4.79 10.42
C THR A 217 -12.14 -4.71 10.87
N ASP A 218 -12.39 -5.02 12.14
CA ASP A 218 -13.73 -5.01 12.71
C ASP A 218 -14.37 -3.61 12.59
N GLU A 219 -13.58 -2.56 12.83
CA GLU A 219 -14.03 -1.17 12.73
C GLU A 219 -14.39 -0.78 11.29
N ALA A 220 -13.57 -1.17 10.33
CA ALA A 220 -13.85 -0.87 8.92
C ALA A 220 -15.10 -1.61 8.44
N ALA A 221 -15.26 -2.88 8.82
CA ALA A 221 -16.45 -3.68 8.50
C ALA A 221 -17.72 -3.07 9.14
N SER A 222 -17.67 -2.73 10.44
CA SER A 222 -18.80 -2.09 11.14
C SER A 222 -19.18 -0.78 10.47
N ASN A 223 -18.20 0.11 10.20
CA ASN A 223 -18.45 1.39 9.55
C ASN A 223 -19.07 1.25 8.14
N MET A 224 -18.61 0.25 7.37
CA MET A 224 -19.21 -0.03 6.05
C MET A 224 -20.65 -0.47 6.15
N ILE A 225 -20.96 -1.37 7.08
CA ILE A 225 -22.33 -1.87 7.31
C ILE A 225 -23.23 -0.75 7.80
N GLU A 226 -22.82 -0.02 8.84
CA GLU A 226 -23.60 1.08 9.43
C GLU A 226 -23.90 2.15 8.39
N THR A 227 -22.90 2.61 7.63
CA THR A 227 -23.12 3.62 6.59
C THR A 227 -24.03 3.11 5.48
N SER A 228 -23.94 1.82 5.13
CA SER A 228 -24.82 1.21 4.11
C SER A 228 -26.27 1.17 4.59
N LEU A 229 -26.50 0.83 5.86
CA LEU A 229 -27.82 0.82 6.47
C LEU A 229 -28.40 2.24 6.61
N GLU A 230 -27.56 3.23 6.97
CA GLU A 230 -27.96 4.65 6.99
C GLU A 230 -28.39 5.13 5.60
N ASN A 231 -27.62 4.82 4.55
CA ASN A 231 -27.96 5.16 3.18
C ASN A 231 -29.32 4.55 2.78
N LEU A 232 -29.53 3.27 3.10
CA LEU A 232 -30.80 2.59 2.83
C LEU A 232 -31.96 3.27 3.56
N LYS A 233 -31.77 3.58 4.84
CA LYS A 233 -32.78 4.26 5.65
C LYS A 233 -33.13 5.63 5.07
N GLU A 234 -32.14 6.46 4.73
CA GLU A 234 -32.36 7.76 4.08
C GLU A 234 -33.16 7.62 2.77
N TYR A 235 -32.89 6.62 1.93
CA TYR A 235 -33.67 6.35 0.72
C TYR A 235 -35.12 5.97 1.02
N LEU A 236 -35.35 5.13 2.03
CA LEU A 236 -36.70 4.72 2.42
C LEU A 236 -37.53 5.89 2.97
N ASP A 237 -36.87 6.76 3.75
CA ASP A 237 -37.56 7.87 4.42
C ASP A 237 -37.80 9.08 3.48
N THR A 238 -36.85 9.37 2.56
CA THR A 238 -36.85 10.62 1.78
C THR A 238 -36.80 10.44 0.26
N GLY A 239 -36.52 9.23 -0.19
CA GLY A 239 -36.33 8.92 -1.62
C GLY A 239 -34.96 9.28 -2.18
N ALA A 240 -34.04 9.79 -1.37
CA ALA A 240 -32.65 10.12 -1.71
C ALA A 240 -31.74 9.91 -0.51
N CYS A 241 -30.43 9.88 -0.69
CA CYS A 241 -29.48 9.89 0.41
C CYS A 241 -28.28 10.82 0.15
N LYS A 242 -27.57 11.21 1.23
CA LYS A 242 -26.40 12.10 1.16
C LYS A 242 -25.24 11.54 0.34
N ASN A 243 -25.16 10.21 0.23
CA ASN A 243 -24.10 9.48 -0.48
C ASN A 243 -24.58 8.95 -1.85
N ASP A 244 -25.58 9.58 -2.43
CA ASP A 244 -26.17 9.20 -3.71
C ASP A 244 -25.14 9.35 -4.85
N ILE A 245 -25.05 8.34 -5.70
CA ILE A 245 -24.26 8.40 -6.93
C ILE A 245 -25.16 9.00 -8.01
N LYS A 246 -24.94 10.28 -8.29
CA LYS A 246 -25.61 10.94 -9.40
C LYS A 246 -25.08 10.40 -10.71
N ALA A 247 -25.98 9.88 -11.56
CA ALA A 247 -25.67 9.41 -12.91
C ALA A 247 -25.23 10.55 -13.81
#